data_3be4ff5572640c6202f87a847a806a6e
#
_entry.id   3be4ff5572640c6202f87a847a806a6e
#
_cell.length_a   1.000
_cell.length_b   1.000
_cell.length_c   1.000
_cell.angle_alpha   90.00
_cell.angle_beta   90.00
_cell.angle_gamma   90.00
#
_symmetry.space_group_name_H-M   'P 1'
#
loop_
_entity.id
_entity.type
_entity.pdbx_description
1 polymer ?
#
loop_
_entity_poly.entity_id
_entity_poly.type
_entity_poly.pdbx_seq_one_letter_code
_entity_poly.pdbx_strand_id
1 'polypeptide(L)'
;RDVAPSRGLGDVYKRQGEVVIQTSEPGHPVIRQVAAGDFEGMARAQLAERKAFFYPPYARLTSLTLRHRDPSVLRNGVMDLAARLRTRFGRRLLGPMTPPVDRIRGEYLVGLLLKIESGASSARARELLAAELKTFAGNPAFKSITVVVNVDPQ
;
A
#
# COMPACT_ATOMS: atom_id res chain seq x y z
N ARG A 1 -14.94 -38.34 20.45
CA ARG A 1 -14.27 -37.76 19.23
C ARG A 1 -13.94 -36.31 19.53
N ASP A 2 -12.77 -36.11 20.14
CA ASP A 2 -12.27 -34.75 20.39
C ASP A 2 -11.62 -34.23 19.13
N VAL A 3 -12.29 -33.30 18.46
CA VAL A 3 -11.72 -32.51 17.37
C VAL A 3 -11.10 -31.29 18.01
N ALA A 4 -9.80 -31.35 18.30
CA ALA A 4 -9.05 -30.17 18.71
C ALA A 4 -8.86 -29.24 17.50
N PRO A 5 -9.23 -27.97 17.60
CA PRO A 5 -8.95 -27.00 16.51
C PRO A 5 -7.48 -26.59 16.58
N SER A 6 -6.64 -27.22 15.79
CA SER A 6 -5.28 -26.73 15.58
C SER A 6 -5.31 -25.55 14.62
N ARG A 7 -5.36 -24.33 15.16
CA ARG A 7 -5.07 -23.10 14.42
C ARG A 7 -3.78 -22.50 14.96
N GLY A 8 -2.66 -23.01 14.48
CA GLY A 8 -1.35 -22.50 14.83
C GLY A 8 -0.28 -23.25 14.03
N LEU A 9 0.84 -22.62 13.77
CA LEU A 9 2.03 -23.24 13.23
C LEU A 9 2.60 -24.24 14.26
N GLY A 10 2.15 -25.49 14.20
CA GLY A 10 2.59 -26.57 15.07
C GLY A 10 1.74 -26.77 16.33
N ASP A 11 1.48 -28.04 16.64
CA ASP A 11 0.84 -28.47 17.90
C ASP A 11 1.87 -28.36 19.04
N VAL A 12 1.67 -27.39 19.92
CA VAL A 12 2.62 -27.02 20.97
C VAL A 12 2.75 -28.09 22.05
N TYR A 13 1.92 -29.12 22.09
CA TYR A 13 1.76 -29.91 23.32
C TYR A 13 2.24 -31.35 23.32
N LYS A 14 2.62 -32.01 22.22
CA LYS A 14 3.15 -33.40 22.33
C LYS A 14 3.97 -33.95 21.16
N ARG A 15 4.04 -33.28 20.02
CA ARG A 15 4.92 -33.67 18.91
C ARG A 15 5.53 -32.43 18.32
N GLN A 16 6.85 -32.39 18.21
CA GLN A 16 7.50 -31.34 17.42
C GLN A 16 7.01 -31.49 15.98
N GLY A 17 6.20 -30.53 15.53
CA GLY A 17 5.76 -30.47 14.14
C GLY A 17 6.90 -30.01 13.26
N GLU A 18 7.04 -30.61 12.08
CA GLU A 18 7.95 -30.14 11.06
C GLU A 18 7.25 -29.06 10.22
N VAL A 19 7.92 -27.91 10.04
CA VAL A 19 7.45 -26.82 9.18
C VAL A 19 8.37 -26.71 7.98
N VAL A 20 7.81 -26.88 6.78
CA VAL A 20 8.55 -26.76 5.53
C VAL A 20 8.24 -25.42 4.86
N ILE A 21 9.26 -24.61 4.58
CA ILE A 21 9.14 -23.34 3.87
C ILE A 21 9.64 -23.53 2.44
N GLN A 22 8.72 -23.49 1.48
CA GLN A 22 9.06 -23.51 0.07
C GLN A 22 9.35 -22.09 -0.42
N THR A 23 10.52 -21.86 -0.97
CA THR A 23 10.96 -20.54 -1.47
C THR A 23 11.95 -20.68 -2.61
N SER A 24 11.95 -19.70 -3.53
CA SER A 24 12.99 -19.57 -4.57
C SER A 24 14.28 -18.95 -4.02
N GLU A 25 14.23 -18.31 -2.84
CA GLU A 25 15.36 -17.61 -2.24
C GLU A 25 15.62 -18.08 -0.80
N PRO A 26 16.14 -19.29 -0.59
CA PRO A 26 16.39 -19.83 0.76
C PRO A 26 17.44 -19.01 1.55
N GLY A 27 18.27 -18.26 0.84
CA GLY A 27 19.26 -17.34 1.42
C GLY A 27 18.71 -15.99 1.90
N HIS A 28 17.45 -15.68 1.65
CA HIS A 28 16.85 -14.41 2.05
C HIS A 28 16.94 -14.21 3.58
N PRO A 29 17.35 -13.02 4.08
CA PRO A 29 17.54 -12.79 5.53
C PRO A 29 16.32 -13.16 6.38
N VAL A 30 15.12 -12.81 5.93
CA VAL A 30 13.87 -13.14 6.63
C VAL A 30 13.68 -14.66 6.76
N ILE A 31 13.95 -15.43 5.69
CA ILE A 31 13.82 -16.90 5.71
C ILE A 31 14.79 -17.52 6.71
N ARG A 32 16.05 -17.03 6.75
CA ARG A 32 17.06 -17.49 7.72
C ARG A 32 16.62 -17.18 9.15
N GLN A 33 16.09 -15.98 9.41
CA GLN A 33 15.64 -15.57 10.73
C GLN A 33 14.43 -16.41 11.18
N VAL A 34 13.48 -16.67 10.28
CA VAL A 34 12.34 -17.56 10.57
C VAL A 34 12.83 -18.98 10.90
N ALA A 35 13.73 -19.55 10.09
CA ALA A 35 14.29 -20.88 10.33
C ALA A 35 15.09 -20.98 11.65
N ALA A 36 15.73 -19.88 12.06
CA ALA A 36 16.45 -19.80 13.33
C ALA A 36 15.55 -19.46 14.54
N GLY A 37 14.25 -19.15 14.33
CA GLY A 37 13.36 -18.66 15.39
C GLY A 37 13.71 -17.26 15.90
N ASP A 38 14.53 -16.48 15.17
CA ASP A 38 14.96 -15.13 15.54
C ASP A 38 13.89 -14.08 15.19
N PHE A 39 12.79 -14.10 15.94
CA PHE A 39 11.71 -13.14 15.77
C PHE A 39 12.16 -11.69 16.05
N GLU A 40 12.96 -11.48 17.09
CA GLU A 40 13.38 -10.12 17.49
C GLU A 40 14.30 -9.50 16.45
N GLY A 41 15.27 -10.25 15.93
CA GLY A 41 16.15 -9.79 14.85
C GLY A 41 15.37 -9.47 13.59
N MET A 42 14.43 -10.33 13.21
CA MET A 42 13.54 -10.11 12.07
C MET A 42 12.70 -8.84 12.25
N ALA A 43 12.03 -8.71 13.39
CA ALA A 43 11.18 -7.55 13.68
C ALA A 43 12.00 -6.24 13.68
N ARG A 44 13.18 -6.25 14.28
CA ARG A 44 14.08 -5.09 14.30
C ARG A 44 14.52 -4.68 12.90
N ALA A 45 14.94 -5.63 12.09
CA ALA A 45 15.35 -5.37 10.71
C ALA A 45 14.20 -4.81 9.87
N GLN A 46 13.02 -5.42 9.93
CA GLN A 46 11.83 -4.98 9.22
C GLN A 46 11.38 -3.58 9.67
N LEU A 47 11.40 -3.29 10.98
CA LEU A 47 11.05 -1.97 11.49
C LEU A 47 12.04 -0.90 11.07
N ALA A 48 13.34 -1.21 11.03
CA ALA A 48 14.37 -0.29 10.55
C ALA A 48 14.15 0.07 9.06
N GLU A 49 13.88 -0.92 8.22
CA GLU A 49 13.56 -0.73 6.81
C GLU A 49 12.29 0.10 6.63
N ARG A 50 11.19 -0.25 7.33
CA ARG A 50 9.93 0.49 7.27
C ARG A 50 10.10 1.95 7.70
N LYS A 51 10.93 2.21 8.70
CA LYS A 51 11.27 3.57 9.14
C LYS A 51 12.03 4.34 8.05
N ALA A 52 13.03 3.72 7.44
CA ALA A 52 13.83 4.35 6.38
C ALA A 52 13.00 4.73 5.15
N PHE A 53 12.01 3.89 4.80
CA PHE A 53 11.14 4.10 3.63
C PHE A 53 9.79 4.73 3.95
N PHE A 54 9.55 5.19 5.17
CA PHE A 54 8.28 5.78 5.60
C PHE A 54 7.09 4.86 5.30
N TYR A 55 7.15 3.64 5.84
CA TYR A 55 6.04 2.67 5.85
C TYR A 55 5.42 2.53 7.24
N PRO A 56 4.21 2.00 7.37
CA PRO A 56 3.61 1.70 8.67
C PRO A 56 4.53 0.86 9.56
N PRO A 57 4.65 1.16 10.86
CA PRO A 57 3.83 2.10 11.65
C PRO A 57 4.31 3.58 11.65
N TYR A 58 5.38 3.91 10.95
CA TYR A 58 5.99 5.24 10.94
C TYR A 58 5.28 6.25 10.04
N ALA A 59 4.48 5.79 9.10
CA ALA A 59 3.61 6.62 8.27
C ALA A 59 2.27 5.93 8.03
N ARG A 60 1.25 6.71 7.71
CA ARG A 60 -0.03 6.24 7.19
C ARG A 60 0.00 6.33 5.67
N LEU A 61 -0.56 5.34 5.03
CA LEU A 61 -0.64 5.26 3.57
C LEU A 61 -2.06 5.58 3.11
N THR A 62 -2.15 6.28 1.99
CA THR A 62 -3.41 6.46 1.28
C THR A 62 -3.14 6.22 -0.20
N SER A 63 -3.72 5.17 -0.75
CA SER A 63 -3.65 4.91 -2.18
C SER A 63 -4.82 5.56 -2.90
N LEU A 64 -4.53 6.13 -4.06
CA LEU A 64 -5.49 6.71 -4.98
C LEU A 64 -5.39 5.91 -6.26
N THR A 65 -6.46 5.22 -6.66
CA THR A 65 -6.52 4.51 -7.93
C THR A 65 -7.47 5.24 -8.85
N LEU A 66 -6.94 5.78 -9.93
CA LEU A 66 -7.73 6.41 -10.99
C LEU A 66 -7.99 5.39 -12.07
N ARG A 67 -9.22 5.38 -12.60
CA ARG A 67 -9.61 4.47 -13.66
C ARG A 67 -10.47 5.14 -14.71
N HIS A 68 -10.24 4.77 -15.97
CA HIS A 68 -11.01 5.24 -17.13
C HIS A 68 -10.85 4.28 -18.31
N ARG A 69 -11.83 4.23 -19.22
CA ARG A 69 -11.77 3.40 -20.43
C ARG A 69 -10.80 3.94 -21.47
N ASP A 70 -10.70 5.25 -21.59
CA ASP A 70 -9.77 5.93 -22.49
C ASP A 70 -8.44 6.21 -21.77
N PRO A 71 -7.31 5.63 -22.23
CA PRO A 71 -6.01 5.80 -21.59
C PRO A 71 -5.48 7.24 -21.72
N SER A 72 -5.89 7.99 -22.74
CA SER A 72 -5.44 9.37 -22.96
C SER A 72 -6.10 10.30 -21.93
N VAL A 73 -7.40 10.16 -21.72
CA VAL A 73 -8.15 10.89 -20.68
C VAL A 73 -7.60 10.57 -19.30
N LEU A 74 -7.36 9.28 -19.03
CA LEU A 74 -6.78 8.83 -17.75
C LEU A 74 -5.41 9.45 -17.52
N ARG A 75 -4.52 9.41 -18.50
CA ARG A 75 -3.16 9.98 -18.41
C ARG A 75 -3.21 11.47 -18.06
N ASN A 76 -4.01 12.24 -18.81
CA ASN A 76 -4.12 13.68 -18.61
C ASN A 76 -4.70 14.00 -17.22
N GLY A 77 -5.74 13.28 -16.79
CA GLY A 77 -6.31 13.47 -15.46
C GLY A 77 -5.37 13.09 -14.33
N VAL A 78 -4.62 11.99 -14.48
CA VAL A 78 -3.60 11.59 -13.49
C VAL A 78 -2.50 12.65 -13.37
N MET A 79 -2.03 13.21 -14.49
CA MET A 79 -1.00 14.24 -14.45
C MET A 79 -1.50 15.53 -13.80
N ASP A 80 -2.72 15.97 -14.08
CA ASP A 80 -3.34 17.14 -13.43
C ASP A 80 -3.49 16.90 -11.91
N LEU A 81 -4.09 15.77 -11.51
CA LEU A 81 -4.26 15.47 -10.10
C LEU A 81 -2.92 15.33 -9.37
N ALA A 82 -1.94 14.64 -9.97
CA ALA A 82 -0.62 14.49 -9.39
C ALA A 82 0.09 15.84 -9.22
N ALA A 83 -0.01 16.75 -10.18
CA ALA A 83 0.57 18.09 -10.08
C ALA A 83 -0.04 18.89 -8.91
N ARG A 84 -1.37 18.89 -8.78
CA ARG A 84 -2.09 19.53 -7.68
C ARG A 84 -1.70 18.94 -6.32
N LEU A 85 -1.71 17.63 -6.20
CA LEU A 85 -1.35 16.95 -4.95
C LEU A 85 0.13 17.17 -4.60
N ARG A 86 1.05 17.22 -5.58
CA ARG A 86 2.46 17.54 -5.30
C ARG A 86 2.66 18.94 -4.76
N THR A 87 1.88 19.93 -5.21
CA THR A 87 1.90 21.28 -4.65
C THR A 87 1.53 21.29 -3.15
N ARG A 88 0.63 20.39 -2.72
CA ARG A 88 0.17 20.31 -1.33
C ARG A 88 1.03 19.39 -0.45
N PHE A 89 1.45 18.26 -1.00
CA PHE A 89 2.07 17.18 -0.23
C PHE A 89 3.57 16.99 -0.54
N GLY A 90 4.08 17.61 -1.60
CA GLY A 90 5.49 17.51 -1.98
C GLY A 90 5.95 16.08 -2.19
N ARG A 91 7.05 15.70 -1.53
CA ARG A 91 7.67 14.37 -1.61
C ARG A 91 6.84 13.24 -1.00
N ARG A 92 5.78 13.55 -0.27
CA ARG A 92 4.86 12.57 0.33
C ARG A 92 3.98 11.88 -0.71
N LEU A 93 3.86 12.47 -1.92
CA LEU A 93 3.14 11.87 -3.03
C LEU A 93 4.10 11.09 -3.93
N LEU A 94 3.85 9.80 -4.09
CA LEU A 94 4.55 8.91 -5.00
C LEU A 94 3.66 8.55 -6.19
N GLY A 95 4.28 8.29 -7.31
CA GLY A 95 3.59 7.97 -8.56
C GLY A 95 3.58 9.15 -9.53
N PRO A 96 2.85 9.06 -10.66
CA PRO A 96 1.96 7.95 -11.04
C PRO A 96 2.70 6.61 -11.24
N MET A 97 2.01 5.52 -10.91
CA MET A 97 2.52 4.16 -11.09
C MET A 97 1.44 3.28 -11.71
N THR A 98 1.85 2.39 -12.59
CA THR A 98 0.95 1.37 -13.13
C THR A 98 0.87 0.22 -12.12
N PRO A 99 -0.33 -0.17 -11.66
CA PRO A 99 -0.46 -1.31 -10.76
C PRO A 99 -0.14 -2.63 -11.50
N PRO A 100 0.14 -3.73 -10.78
CA PRO A 100 0.40 -5.04 -11.40
C PRO A 100 -0.71 -5.52 -12.33
N VAL A 101 -1.96 -5.16 -12.02
CA VAL A 101 -3.11 -5.31 -12.92
C VAL A 101 -3.45 -3.93 -13.43
N ASP A 102 -3.08 -3.65 -14.67
CA ASP A 102 -3.21 -2.33 -15.31
C ASP A 102 -4.59 -2.11 -15.95
N ARG A 103 -5.41 -3.19 -16.08
CA ARG A 103 -6.73 -3.13 -16.70
C ARG A 103 -7.72 -4.06 -16.03
N ILE A 104 -8.85 -3.52 -15.59
CA ILE A 104 -9.96 -4.28 -14.98
C ILE A 104 -11.28 -3.88 -15.67
N ARG A 105 -12.04 -4.88 -16.14
CA ARG A 105 -13.35 -4.68 -16.79
C ARG A 105 -13.34 -3.66 -17.94
N GLY A 106 -12.24 -3.61 -18.69
CA GLY A 106 -12.08 -2.69 -19.81
C GLY A 106 -11.62 -1.27 -19.42
N GLU A 107 -11.38 -0.99 -18.14
CA GLU A 107 -10.84 0.28 -17.67
C GLU A 107 -9.35 0.15 -17.34
N TYR A 108 -8.57 1.14 -17.77
CA TYR A 108 -7.16 1.29 -17.41
C TYR A 108 -7.06 1.86 -15.99
N LEU A 109 -6.01 1.43 -15.26
CA LEU A 109 -5.77 1.86 -13.88
C LEU A 109 -4.42 2.54 -13.76
N VAL A 110 -4.37 3.62 -12.97
CA VAL A 110 -3.13 4.27 -12.56
C VAL A 110 -3.22 4.61 -11.08
N GLY A 111 -2.14 4.35 -10.35
CA GLY A 111 -2.05 4.57 -8.91
C GLY A 111 -1.22 5.79 -8.54
N LEU A 112 -1.62 6.44 -7.46
CA LEU A 112 -0.83 7.39 -6.69
C LEU A 112 -0.80 6.91 -5.24
N LEU A 113 0.32 7.10 -4.55
CA LEU A 113 0.46 6.74 -3.14
C LEU A 113 0.86 7.97 -2.33
N LEU A 114 0.05 8.32 -1.35
CA LEU A 114 0.33 9.39 -0.40
C LEU A 114 0.81 8.79 0.93
N LYS A 115 1.97 9.23 1.41
CA LYS A 115 2.56 8.83 2.69
C LYS A 115 2.51 10.02 3.65
N ILE A 116 1.85 9.85 4.80
CA ILE A 116 1.76 10.88 5.83
C ILE A 116 2.45 10.36 7.09
N GLU A 117 3.50 11.02 7.54
CA GLU A 117 4.24 10.65 8.74
C GLU A 117 3.32 10.61 9.98
N SER A 118 3.55 9.66 10.88
CA SER A 118 2.70 9.47 12.07
C SER A 118 2.64 10.69 12.98
N GLY A 119 3.67 11.56 12.95
CA GLY A 119 3.69 12.85 13.69
C GLY A 119 2.93 13.99 13.01
N ALA A 120 2.46 13.80 11.76
CA ALA A 120 1.70 14.83 11.03
C ALA A 120 0.20 14.69 11.28
N SER A 121 -0.53 15.80 11.19
CA SER A 121 -1.99 15.79 11.33
C SER A 121 -2.66 15.06 10.18
N SER A 122 -3.14 13.83 10.44
CA SER A 122 -3.89 13.03 9.47
C SER A 122 -5.25 13.65 9.13
N ALA A 123 -5.86 14.42 10.06
CA ALA A 123 -7.09 15.16 9.80
C ALA A 123 -6.85 16.24 8.75
N ARG A 124 -5.81 17.05 8.94
CA ARG A 124 -5.46 18.10 7.97
C ARG A 124 -5.09 17.53 6.61
N ALA A 125 -4.36 16.41 6.55
CA ALA A 125 -4.03 15.75 5.29
C ALA A 125 -5.29 15.27 4.56
N ARG A 126 -6.27 14.71 5.27
CA ARG A 126 -7.55 14.28 4.69
C ARG A 126 -8.37 15.45 4.15
N GLU A 127 -8.44 16.57 4.89
CA GLU A 127 -9.13 17.78 4.44
C GLU A 127 -8.52 18.32 3.15
N LEU A 128 -7.20 18.44 3.09
CA LEU A 128 -6.49 18.90 1.89
C LEU A 128 -6.70 17.96 0.71
N LEU A 129 -6.62 16.64 0.93
CA LEU A 129 -6.86 15.65 -0.08
C LEU A 129 -8.31 15.73 -0.61
N ALA A 130 -9.28 15.82 0.29
CA ALA A 130 -10.69 15.93 -0.07
C ALA A 130 -10.98 17.20 -0.90
N ALA A 131 -10.37 18.32 -0.54
CA ALA A 131 -10.51 19.58 -1.27
C ALA A 131 -9.97 19.46 -2.71
N GLU A 132 -8.79 18.86 -2.88
CA GLU A 132 -8.20 18.69 -4.21
C GLU A 132 -9.00 17.67 -5.05
N LEU A 133 -9.49 16.58 -4.46
CA LEU A 133 -10.35 15.62 -5.14
C LEU A 133 -11.68 16.23 -5.56
N LYS A 134 -12.28 17.10 -4.74
CA LYS A 134 -13.50 17.83 -5.10
C LYS A 134 -13.26 18.77 -6.27
N THR A 135 -12.15 19.49 -6.27
CA THR A 135 -11.76 20.39 -7.38
C THR A 135 -11.52 19.58 -8.67
N PHE A 136 -10.85 18.45 -8.57
CA PHE A 136 -10.59 17.55 -9.70
C PHE A 136 -11.90 17.00 -10.30
N ALA A 137 -12.80 16.50 -9.46
CA ALA A 137 -14.11 15.97 -9.88
C ALA A 137 -15.02 17.05 -10.52
N GLY A 138 -14.84 18.30 -10.13
CA GLY A 138 -15.55 19.44 -10.71
C GLY A 138 -15.05 19.84 -12.09
N ASN A 139 -13.91 19.35 -12.55
CA ASN A 139 -13.37 19.64 -13.88
C ASN A 139 -14.12 18.82 -14.95
N PRO A 140 -14.82 19.47 -15.91
CA PRO A 140 -15.57 18.78 -16.97
C PRO A 140 -14.74 17.78 -17.77
N ALA A 141 -13.43 18.06 -17.97
CA ALA A 141 -12.51 17.21 -18.72
C ALA A 141 -12.22 15.87 -18.02
N PHE A 142 -12.38 15.80 -16.69
CA PHE A 142 -11.98 14.64 -15.88
C PHE A 142 -13.12 14.03 -15.06
N LYS A 143 -14.33 14.59 -15.16
CA LYS A 143 -15.51 14.12 -14.40
C LYS A 143 -15.86 12.65 -14.64
N SER A 144 -15.46 12.07 -15.78
CA SER A 144 -15.66 10.67 -16.14
C SER A 144 -14.64 9.73 -15.50
N ILE A 145 -13.53 10.28 -14.96
CA ILE A 145 -12.51 9.48 -14.26
C ILE A 145 -13.03 9.10 -12.89
N THR A 146 -13.05 7.80 -12.61
CA THR A 146 -13.35 7.32 -11.26
C THR A 146 -12.07 7.34 -10.42
N VAL A 147 -12.13 7.98 -9.25
CA VAL A 147 -11.03 7.97 -8.27
C VAL A 147 -11.46 7.16 -7.07
N VAL A 148 -10.74 6.09 -6.77
CA VAL A 148 -10.94 5.24 -5.58
C VAL A 148 -9.84 5.58 -4.58
N VAL A 149 -10.25 5.94 -3.36
CA VAL A 149 -9.33 6.24 -2.25
C VAL A 149 -9.38 5.08 -1.27
N ASN A 150 -8.21 4.49 -0.98
CA ASN A 150 -8.06 3.47 0.04
C ASN A 150 -7.06 3.94 1.10
N VAL A 151 -7.51 4.01 2.34
CA VAL A 151 -6.69 4.41 3.49
C VAL A 151 -6.13 3.15 4.13
N ASP A 152 -4.83 3.18 4.42
CA ASP A 152 -4.06 2.05 4.96
C ASP A 152 -4.26 0.76 4.12
N PRO A 153 -3.94 0.81 2.79
CA PRO A 153 -4.07 -0.35 1.91
C PRO A 153 -3.19 -1.50 2.40
N GLN A 154 -3.77 -2.69 2.43
CA GLN A 154 -3.07 -3.94 2.74
C GLN A 154 -2.41 -4.53 1.50
#